data_66eeaf01055e378d08a7a65901aa3b3c
#
_entry.id   66eeaf01055e378d08a7a65901aa3b3c
#
_cell.length_a   1.000
_cell.length_b   1.000
_cell.length_c   1.000
_cell.angle_alpha   90.00
_cell.angle_beta   90.00
_cell.angle_gamma   90.00
#
_symmetry.space_group_name_H-M   'P 1'
#
loop_
_entity.id
_entity.type
_entity.pdbx_description
1 polymer ?
#
loop_
_entity_poly.entity_id
_entity_poly.type
_entity_poly.pdbx_seq_one_letter_code
_entity_poly.pdbx_strand_id
1 'polypeptide(L)'
;MAEEKGKRILYAVLNWGYGHTIHAFPMIEFLNRHHEVILAADGQAMILLRRRFPQNLCIPLKDARIHYTKYKVLMPLSLGMQAVKMLAGMNQEHRLTQNLVKHLKIDRIISDNRYGVWDRRIPSYLITHQLRFQMPIHQIEPLSILFNRIVFKGFTGIWALDSPHPEKNLSGSLTHDNPLSSHPKVRFMGLWSDLLPRKVEEDIDLLAILSGPEPMRTLLEDKLLEQMSRFP
;
A
#
# COMPACT_ATOMS: atom_id res chain seq x y z
N MET A 1 20.60 -8.07 28.49
CA MET A 1 20.11 -7.34 27.30
C MET A 1 19.23 -6.21 27.83
N ALA A 2 19.60 -4.95 27.60
CA ALA A 2 18.72 -3.84 28.00
C ALA A 2 17.41 -3.97 27.19
N GLU A 3 16.27 -4.00 27.86
CA GLU A 3 14.97 -3.88 27.22
C GLU A 3 15.00 -2.58 26.42
N GLU A 4 14.98 -2.68 25.09
CA GLU A 4 14.91 -1.52 24.22
C GLU A 4 13.55 -0.85 24.50
N LYS A 5 13.60 0.31 25.17
CA LYS A 5 12.40 1.08 25.50
C LYS A 5 11.49 1.18 24.28
N GLY A 6 10.23 0.82 24.43
CA GLY A 6 9.27 0.80 23.33
C GLY A 6 9.30 2.08 22.50
N LYS A 7 9.40 1.96 21.18
CA LYS A 7 9.40 3.09 20.24
C LYS A 7 7.98 3.53 19.93
N ARG A 8 7.80 4.82 19.62
CA ARG A 8 6.54 5.35 19.10
C ARG A 8 6.59 5.34 17.58
N ILE A 9 5.75 4.52 16.95
CA ILE A 9 5.76 4.24 15.52
C ILE A 9 4.49 4.79 14.87
N LEU A 10 4.64 5.66 13.87
CA LEU A 10 3.54 6.05 12.99
C LEU A 10 3.42 5.03 11.86
N TYR A 11 2.31 4.30 11.81
CA TYR A 11 1.98 3.38 10.73
C TYR A 11 0.86 3.97 9.87
N ALA A 12 1.19 4.38 8.66
CA ALA A 12 0.24 5.05 7.75
C ALA A 12 -0.16 4.11 6.63
N VAL A 13 -1.48 3.88 6.48
CA VAL A 13 -2.05 2.94 5.51
C VAL A 13 -2.79 3.70 4.41
N LEU A 14 -2.55 3.31 3.15
CA LEU A 14 -3.28 3.83 2.00
C LEU A 14 -4.72 3.29 1.98
N ASN A 15 -5.70 4.18 1.76
CA ASN A 15 -7.11 3.81 1.63
C ASN A 15 -7.47 3.52 0.17
N TRP A 16 -6.84 2.52 -0.42
CA TRP A 16 -7.10 2.11 -1.79
C TRP A 16 -7.50 0.64 -1.85
N GLY A 17 -8.78 0.39 -1.60
CA GLY A 17 -9.32 -0.95 -1.38
C GLY A 17 -8.95 -1.52 0.00
N TYR A 18 -9.32 -2.76 0.23
CA TYR A 18 -9.09 -3.44 1.52
C TYR A 18 -7.70 -4.07 1.65
N GLY A 19 -7.02 -4.33 0.51
CA GLY A 19 -5.76 -5.07 0.46
C GLY A 19 -4.68 -4.47 1.35
N HIS A 20 -4.42 -3.15 1.20
CA HIS A 20 -3.43 -2.44 2.02
C HIS A 20 -3.72 -2.55 3.52
N THR A 21 -4.98 -2.43 3.91
CA THR A 21 -5.36 -2.49 5.33
C THR A 21 -5.21 -3.89 5.90
N ILE A 22 -5.61 -4.92 5.16
CA ILE A 22 -5.59 -6.31 5.63
C ILE A 22 -4.15 -6.82 5.75
N HIS A 23 -3.30 -6.58 4.76
CA HIS A 23 -1.91 -7.02 4.84
C HIS A 23 -1.09 -6.26 5.90
N ALA A 24 -1.55 -5.08 6.34
CA ALA A 24 -0.92 -4.33 7.42
C ALA A 24 -1.17 -4.98 8.81
N PHE A 25 -2.24 -5.75 8.99
CA PHE A 25 -2.63 -6.29 10.30
C PHE A 25 -1.54 -7.12 10.98
N PRO A 26 -0.89 -8.10 10.33
CA PRO A 26 0.15 -8.90 10.97
C PRO A 26 1.32 -8.05 11.46
N MET A 27 1.73 -7.05 10.69
CA MET A 27 2.82 -6.15 11.06
C MET A 27 2.42 -5.25 12.23
N ILE A 28 1.21 -4.68 12.23
CA ILE A 28 0.71 -3.85 13.32
C ILE A 28 0.61 -4.68 14.62
N GLU A 29 0.09 -5.91 14.55
CA GLU A 29 0.04 -6.82 15.70
C GLU A 29 1.43 -7.14 16.25
N PHE A 30 2.38 -7.42 15.37
CA PHE A 30 3.76 -7.67 15.77
C PHE A 30 4.39 -6.45 16.48
N LEU A 31 4.20 -5.25 15.92
CA LEU A 31 4.74 -4.02 16.48
C LEU A 31 4.10 -3.66 17.81
N ASN A 32 2.81 -3.87 17.97
CA ASN A 32 2.07 -3.58 19.21
C ASN A 32 2.57 -4.40 20.42
N ARG A 33 3.29 -5.50 20.20
CA ARG A 33 3.85 -6.30 21.30
C ARG A 33 4.95 -5.58 22.08
N HIS A 34 5.65 -4.66 21.42
CA HIS A 34 6.85 -4.02 21.99
C HIS A 34 6.89 -2.50 21.83
N HIS A 35 5.96 -1.92 21.06
CA HIS A 35 5.99 -0.53 20.65
C HIS A 35 4.61 0.12 20.78
N GLU A 36 4.59 1.44 20.93
CA GLU A 36 3.37 2.23 20.79
C GLU A 36 3.13 2.53 19.32
N VAL A 37 2.10 1.93 18.71
CA VAL A 37 1.78 2.13 17.30
C VAL A 37 0.63 3.11 17.16
N ILE A 38 0.87 4.21 16.46
CA ILE A 38 -0.12 5.22 16.08
C ILE A 38 -0.50 4.94 14.63
N LEU A 39 -1.79 4.75 14.37
CA LEU A 39 -2.32 4.41 13.07
C LEU A 39 -2.80 5.66 12.34
N ALA A 40 -2.43 5.82 11.08
CA ALA A 40 -2.88 6.92 10.24
C ALA A 40 -3.48 6.38 8.93
N ALA A 41 -4.72 6.76 8.65
CA ALA A 41 -5.42 6.34 7.43
C ALA A 41 -6.60 7.28 7.12
N ASP A 42 -7.33 7.00 6.04
CA ASP A 42 -8.59 7.66 5.68
C ASP A 42 -9.67 6.61 5.36
N GLY A 43 -10.92 7.04 5.31
CA GLY A 43 -12.06 6.28 4.78
C GLY A 43 -12.21 4.86 5.36
N GLN A 44 -12.37 3.88 4.49
CA GLN A 44 -12.61 2.49 4.89
C GLN A 44 -11.42 1.86 5.62
N ALA A 45 -10.20 2.22 5.24
CA ALA A 45 -9.00 1.76 5.93
C ALA A 45 -9.02 2.17 7.40
N MET A 46 -9.40 3.42 7.69
CA MET A 46 -9.55 3.90 9.07
C MET A 46 -10.61 3.13 9.86
N ILE A 47 -11.75 2.82 9.25
CA ILE A 47 -12.83 2.06 9.90
C ILE A 47 -12.33 0.65 10.29
N LEU A 48 -11.67 -0.04 9.37
CA LEU A 48 -11.12 -1.37 9.62
C LEU A 48 -10.03 -1.38 10.68
N LEU A 49 -9.11 -0.40 10.62
CA LEU A 49 -8.04 -0.26 11.61
C LEU A 49 -8.59 -0.02 13.02
N ARG A 50 -9.56 0.88 13.18
CA ARG A 50 -10.20 1.14 14.47
C ARG A 50 -10.93 -0.09 15.01
N ARG A 51 -11.57 -0.86 14.13
CA ARG A 51 -12.28 -2.08 14.51
C ARG A 51 -11.30 -3.18 14.98
N ARG A 52 -10.18 -3.33 14.27
CA ARG A 52 -9.17 -4.38 14.56
C ARG A 52 -8.27 -4.00 15.74
N PHE A 53 -7.94 -2.72 15.87
CA PHE A 53 -7.00 -2.19 16.85
C PHE A 53 -7.63 -1.05 17.68
N PRO A 54 -8.65 -1.32 18.47
CA PRO A 54 -9.40 -0.27 19.21
C PRO A 54 -8.55 0.45 20.25
N GLN A 55 -7.43 -0.14 20.69
CA GLN A 55 -6.53 0.43 21.69
C GLN A 55 -5.50 1.40 21.07
N ASN A 56 -5.30 1.38 19.75
CA ASN A 56 -4.34 2.24 19.10
C ASN A 56 -4.91 3.64 18.83
N LEU A 57 -4.08 4.67 19.03
CA LEU A 57 -4.42 6.02 18.58
C LEU A 57 -4.54 6.04 17.05
N CYS A 58 -5.72 6.42 16.55
CA CYS A 58 -6.00 6.50 15.12
C CYS A 58 -6.16 7.96 14.67
N ILE A 59 -5.33 8.40 13.74
CA ILE A 59 -5.29 9.77 13.23
C ILE A 59 -5.80 9.79 11.78
N PRO A 60 -6.78 10.64 11.46
CA PRO A 60 -7.24 10.80 10.10
C PRO A 60 -6.16 11.47 9.24
N LEU A 61 -5.75 10.79 8.18
CA LEU A 61 -4.79 11.30 7.20
C LEU A 61 -5.38 11.10 5.81
N LYS A 62 -5.88 12.20 5.22
CA LYS A 62 -6.57 12.16 3.92
C LYS A 62 -5.63 11.74 2.81
N ASP A 63 -6.13 10.88 1.90
CA ASP A 63 -5.43 10.48 0.70
C ASP A 63 -5.62 11.47 -0.45
N ALA A 64 -4.61 11.61 -1.29
CA ALA A 64 -4.76 12.18 -2.62
C ALA A 64 -5.47 11.15 -3.50
N ARG A 65 -6.82 11.22 -3.57
CA ARG A 65 -7.62 10.25 -4.34
C ARG A 65 -7.35 10.39 -5.84
N ILE A 66 -6.96 9.29 -6.45
CA ILE A 66 -6.86 9.17 -7.91
C ILE A 66 -8.21 8.69 -8.44
N HIS A 67 -8.78 9.42 -9.40
CA HIS A 67 -10.02 9.04 -10.05
C HIS A 67 -9.72 8.49 -11.45
N TYR A 68 -10.13 7.26 -11.72
CA TYR A 68 -10.03 6.69 -13.05
C TYR A 68 -11.11 7.27 -13.97
N THR A 69 -10.69 7.82 -15.12
CA THR A 69 -11.64 8.25 -16.14
C THR A 69 -12.08 7.06 -16.99
N LYS A 70 -13.38 7.01 -17.34
CA LYS A 70 -13.95 6.01 -18.23
C LYS A 70 -13.56 6.24 -19.72
N TYR A 71 -13.07 7.44 -20.06
CA TYR A 71 -12.80 7.83 -21.44
C TYR A 71 -11.33 7.68 -21.80
N LYS A 72 -10.98 6.67 -22.62
CA LYS A 72 -9.61 6.39 -23.06
C LYS A 72 -8.92 7.56 -23.77
N VAL A 73 -9.69 8.33 -24.57
CA VAL A 73 -9.16 9.48 -25.35
C VAL A 73 -8.68 10.64 -24.48
N LEU A 74 -9.31 10.86 -23.32
CA LEU A 74 -8.92 11.92 -22.37
C LEU A 74 -7.86 11.47 -21.35
N MET A 75 -7.42 10.22 -21.44
CA MET A 75 -6.51 9.61 -20.46
C MET A 75 -5.17 10.36 -20.30
N PRO A 76 -4.45 10.80 -21.38
CA PRO A 76 -3.17 11.50 -21.20
C PRO A 76 -3.33 12.83 -20.46
N LEU A 77 -4.36 13.63 -20.79
CA LEU A 77 -4.62 14.90 -20.12
C LEU A 77 -5.07 14.68 -18.67
N SER A 78 -5.90 13.67 -18.42
CA SER A 78 -6.35 13.33 -17.08
C SER A 78 -5.21 12.80 -16.21
N LEU A 79 -4.27 12.04 -16.77
CA LEU A 79 -3.07 11.57 -16.07
C LEU A 79 -2.15 12.74 -15.67
N GLY A 80 -1.96 13.73 -16.57
CA GLY A 80 -1.17 14.91 -16.26
C GLY A 80 -1.76 15.74 -15.11
N MET A 81 -3.07 16.01 -15.15
CA MET A 81 -3.77 16.71 -14.07
C MET A 81 -3.75 15.92 -12.75
N GLN A 82 -3.89 14.59 -12.82
CA GLN A 82 -3.84 13.72 -11.65
C GLN A 82 -2.44 13.66 -11.05
N ALA A 83 -1.38 13.68 -11.87
CA ALA A 83 0.00 13.74 -11.39
C ALA A 83 0.25 15.02 -10.57
N VAL A 84 -0.24 16.17 -11.03
CA VAL A 84 -0.14 17.43 -10.27
C VAL A 84 -0.90 17.34 -8.95
N LYS A 85 -2.12 16.80 -8.95
CA LYS A 85 -2.91 16.59 -7.72
C LYS A 85 -2.22 15.63 -6.76
N MET A 86 -1.63 14.55 -7.28
CA MET A 86 -0.88 13.58 -6.50
C MET A 86 0.34 14.23 -5.83
N LEU A 87 1.12 15.00 -6.57
CA LEU A 87 2.28 15.72 -6.02
C LEU A 87 1.86 16.76 -4.95
N ALA A 88 0.77 17.49 -5.19
CA ALA A 88 0.23 18.41 -4.19
C ALA A 88 -0.23 17.68 -2.92
N GLY A 89 -0.92 16.54 -3.08
CA GLY A 89 -1.34 15.67 -1.98
C GLY A 89 -0.14 15.11 -1.20
N MET A 90 0.90 14.62 -1.89
CA MET A 90 2.14 14.16 -1.25
C MET A 90 2.82 15.28 -0.43
N ASN A 91 2.86 16.50 -0.94
CA ASN A 91 3.41 17.64 -0.21
C ASN A 91 2.56 17.97 1.04
N GLN A 92 1.25 17.91 0.94
CA GLN A 92 0.36 18.10 2.08
C GLN A 92 0.53 17.01 3.13
N GLU A 93 0.57 15.72 2.71
CA GLU A 93 0.87 14.60 3.60
C GLU A 93 2.21 14.78 4.30
N HIS A 94 3.23 15.21 3.56
CA HIS A 94 4.56 15.42 4.12
C HIS A 94 4.57 16.49 5.22
N ARG A 95 3.93 17.63 4.99
CA ARG A 95 3.80 18.70 6.01
C ARG A 95 3.04 18.21 7.25
N LEU A 96 1.92 17.49 7.05
CA LEU A 96 1.14 16.91 8.15
C LEU A 96 1.98 15.89 8.93
N THR A 97 2.70 15.02 8.24
CA THR A 97 3.60 14.02 8.87
C THR A 97 4.67 14.70 9.71
N GLN A 98 5.33 15.75 9.20
CA GLN A 98 6.33 16.50 9.97
C GLN A 98 5.76 17.10 11.26
N ASN A 99 4.52 17.60 11.21
CA ASN A 99 3.83 18.11 12.37
C ASN A 99 3.50 16.98 13.38
N LEU A 100 3.01 15.84 12.89
CA LEU A 100 2.73 14.66 13.73
C LEU A 100 4.00 14.15 14.41
N VAL A 101 5.11 14.03 13.68
CA VAL A 101 6.42 13.63 14.22
C VAL A 101 6.82 14.52 15.40
N LYS A 102 6.69 15.83 15.25
CA LYS A 102 7.06 16.79 16.30
C LYS A 102 6.13 16.73 17.50
N HIS A 103 4.81 16.75 17.29
CA HIS A 103 3.84 16.85 18.38
C HIS A 103 3.67 15.54 19.15
N LEU A 104 3.71 14.41 18.44
CA LEU A 104 3.54 13.09 19.03
C LEU A 104 4.87 12.39 19.36
N LYS A 105 5.99 13.05 19.11
CA LYS A 105 7.34 12.50 19.38
C LYS A 105 7.51 11.11 18.74
N ILE A 106 7.21 11.01 17.45
CA ILE A 106 7.34 9.77 16.68
C ILE A 106 8.82 9.43 16.52
N ASP A 107 9.19 8.18 16.77
CA ASP A 107 10.56 7.67 16.62
C ASP A 107 10.81 7.05 15.26
N ARG A 108 9.78 6.46 14.63
CA ARG A 108 9.86 5.77 13.33
C ARG A 108 8.57 5.92 12.54
N ILE A 109 8.69 5.89 11.22
CA ILE A 109 7.54 5.90 10.31
C ILE A 109 7.56 4.62 9.48
N ILE A 110 6.39 3.99 9.34
CA ILE A 110 6.10 2.94 8.37
C ILE A 110 4.95 3.44 7.51
N SER A 111 5.23 3.59 6.24
CA SER A 111 4.31 4.17 5.25
C SER A 111 3.90 3.11 4.24
N ASP A 112 2.65 2.65 4.31
CA ASP A 112 2.13 1.70 3.34
C ASP A 112 1.57 2.44 2.13
N ASN A 113 2.38 2.46 1.08
CA ASN A 113 2.11 3.06 -0.23
C ASN A 113 1.72 4.56 -0.20
N ARG A 114 2.05 5.28 0.89
CA ARG A 114 1.81 6.72 1.06
C ARG A 114 3.10 7.49 0.87
N TYR A 115 3.33 7.98 -0.32
CA TYR A 115 4.61 8.54 -0.76
C TYR A 115 5.00 9.87 -0.11
N GLY A 116 4.05 10.58 0.51
CA GLY A 116 4.29 11.81 1.28
C GLY A 116 4.61 11.56 2.76
N VAL A 117 4.41 10.34 3.28
CA VAL A 117 4.51 10.06 4.71
C VAL A 117 5.91 9.59 5.09
N TRP A 118 6.80 10.55 5.28
CA TRP A 118 8.18 10.35 5.72
C TRP A 118 8.74 11.60 6.40
N ASP A 119 9.84 11.44 7.15
CA ASP A 119 10.58 12.54 7.76
C ASP A 119 12.07 12.19 7.80
N ARG A 120 12.94 13.07 7.29
CA ARG A 120 14.38 12.84 7.25
C ARG A 120 15.04 12.78 8.61
N ARG A 121 14.40 13.32 9.64
CA ARG A 121 14.93 13.37 11.01
C ARG A 121 14.86 12.04 11.74
N ILE A 122 14.00 11.12 11.27
CA ILE A 122 13.74 9.81 11.86
C ILE A 122 13.69 8.71 10.80
N PRO A 123 13.99 7.46 11.13
CA PRO A 123 13.87 6.35 10.21
C PRO A 123 12.45 6.24 9.64
N SER A 124 12.35 6.27 8.33
CA SER A 124 11.08 6.19 7.59
C SER A 124 11.17 5.08 6.55
N TYR A 125 10.23 4.14 6.58
CA TYR A 125 10.19 2.98 5.69
C TYR A 125 8.94 3.03 4.82
N LEU A 126 9.11 2.80 3.52
CA LEU A 126 8.01 2.67 2.59
C LEU A 126 7.74 1.19 2.32
N ILE A 127 6.51 0.76 2.54
CA ILE A 127 6.01 -0.54 2.08
C ILE A 127 5.38 -0.34 0.71
N THR A 128 5.73 -1.21 -0.25
CA THR A 128 5.12 -1.20 -1.57
C THR A 128 5.20 -2.59 -2.21
N HIS A 129 4.25 -2.87 -3.09
CA HIS A 129 4.27 -4.02 -4.01
C HIS A 129 4.55 -3.58 -5.46
N GLN A 130 4.92 -2.30 -5.65
CA GLN A 130 5.16 -1.72 -6.98
C GLN A 130 6.42 -0.85 -6.96
N LEU A 131 7.55 -1.41 -7.37
CA LEU A 131 8.78 -0.65 -7.62
C LEU A 131 8.72 0.07 -8.97
N ARG A 132 7.86 -0.41 -9.87
CA ARG A 132 7.53 0.17 -11.17
C ARG A 132 6.01 0.18 -11.32
N PHE A 133 5.43 1.26 -11.85
CA PHE A 133 4.02 1.28 -12.21
C PHE A 133 3.85 0.74 -13.64
N GLN A 134 2.90 -0.15 -13.81
CA GLN A 134 2.45 -0.56 -15.13
C GLN A 134 1.60 0.56 -15.73
N MET A 135 2.07 1.13 -16.82
CA MET A 135 1.42 2.26 -17.48
C MET A 135 0.65 1.78 -18.72
N PRO A 136 -0.50 2.41 -19.05
CA PRO A 136 -1.24 2.08 -20.28
C PRO A 136 -0.42 2.27 -21.56
N ILE A 137 0.61 3.10 -21.50
CA ILE A 137 1.53 3.40 -22.59
C ILE A 137 2.93 3.01 -22.13
N HIS A 138 3.50 1.94 -22.69
CA HIS A 138 4.80 1.40 -22.29
C HIS A 138 5.95 2.41 -22.38
N GLN A 139 5.89 3.35 -23.35
CA GLN A 139 6.91 4.37 -23.56
C GLN A 139 7.09 5.32 -22.36
N ILE A 140 6.08 5.47 -21.51
CA ILE A 140 6.14 6.33 -20.32
C ILE A 140 6.48 5.57 -19.02
N GLU A 141 6.62 4.25 -19.08
CA GLU A 141 7.04 3.44 -17.90
C GLU A 141 8.35 3.91 -17.26
N PRO A 142 9.39 4.35 -18.01
CA PRO A 142 10.61 4.91 -17.42
C PRO A 142 10.36 6.10 -16.49
N LEU A 143 9.30 6.88 -16.73
CA LEU A 143 8.92 7.98 -15.84
C LEU A 143 8.48 7.47 -14.46
N SER A 144 7.85 6.30 -14.39
CA SER A 144 7.47 5.69 -13.12
C SER A 144 8.69 5.25 -12.30
N ILE A 145 9.73 4.77 -12.97
CA ILE A 145 11.00 4.41 -12.34
C ILE A 145 11.70 5.67 -11.80
N LEU A 146 11.75 6.74 -12.62
CA LEU A 146 12.31 8.02 -12.20
C LEU A 146 11.56 8.62 -11.01
N PHE A 147 10.22 8.59 -11.06
CA PHE A 147 9.38 9.02 -9.95
C PHE A 147 9.71 8.25 -8.67
N ASN A 148 9.72 6.92 -8.71
CA ASN A 148 10.05 6.11 -7.55
C ASN A 148 11.48 6.35 -7.03
N ARG A 149 12.47 6.57 -7.92
CA ARG A 149 13.83 6.96 -7.49
C ARG A 149 13.83 8.27 -6.70
N ILE A 150 13.02 9.24 -7.09
CA ILE A 150 12.89 10.52 -6.38
C ILE A 150 12.22 10.30 -5.02
N VAL A 151 11.11 9.56 -4.99
CA VAL A 151 10.38 9.22 -3.77
C VAL A 151 11.28 8.47 -2.77
N PHE A 152 12.05 7.49 -3.21
CA PHE A 152 12.93 6.67 -2.37
C PHE A 152 14.01 7.49 -1.64
N LYS A 153 14.33 8.70 -2.13
CA LYS A 153 15.27 9.60 -1.44
C LYS A 153 14.74 10.05 -0.07
N GLY A 154 13.42 10.14 0.10
CA GLY A 154 12.78 10.52 1.37
C GLY A 154 12.83 9.43 2.43
N PHE A 155 12.93 8.17 2.02
CA PHE A 155 12.85 7.02 2.92
C PHE A 155 14.22 6.45 3.27
N THR A 156 14.32 5.89 4.47
CA THR A 156 15.50 5.14 4.96
C THR A 156 15.60 3.79 4.26
N GLY A 157 14.47 3.11 4.07
CA GLY A 157 14.38 1.80 3.41
C GLY A 157 13.05 1.63 2.69
N ILE A 158 13.04 0.73 1.71
CA ILE A 158 11.87 0.36 0.92
C ILE A 158 11.63 -1.13 1.12
N TRP A 159 10.47 -1.49 1.63
CA TRP A 159 10.05 -2.85 1.88
C TRP A 159 9.12 -3.32 0.75
N ALA A 160 9.65 -4.13 -0.16
CA ALA A 160 8.89 -4.72 -1.24
C ALA A 160 8.16 -5.97 -0.72
N LEU A 161 6.81 -5.96 -0.78
CA LEU A 161 6.01 -7.13 -0.36
C LEU A 161 5.93 -8.14 -1.50
N ASP A 162 6.99 -8.89 -1.67
CA ASP A 162 7.08 -10.00 -2.60
C ASP A 162 8.20 -10.95 -2.17
N SER A 163 8.27 -12.12 -2.79
CA SER A 163 9.36 -13.07 -2.59
C SER A 163 10.69 -12.45 -3.06
N PRO A 164 11.80 -12.64 -2.34
CA PRO A 164 13.12 -12.28 -2.82
C PRO A 164 13.60 -13.16 -4.00
N HIS A 165 12.95 -14.30 -4.21
CA HIS A 165 13.26 -15.26 -5.26
C HIS A 165 12.41 -14.96 -6.51
N PRO A 166 13.03 -14.58 -7.65
CA PRO A 166 12.30 -14.22 -8.88
C PRO A 166 11.34 -15.33 -9.36
N GLU A 167 11.72 -16.60 -9.20
CA GLU A 167 10.90 -17.76 -9.57
C GLU A 167 9.67 -17.99 -8.68
N LYS A 168 9.60 -17.34 -7.52
CA LYS A 168 8.50 -17.43 -6.55
C LYS A 168 7.79 -16.11 -6.35
N ASN A 169 8.04 -15.13 -7.23
CA ASN A 169 7.39 -13.82 -7.10
C ASN A 169 5.92 -13.91 -7.52
N LEU A 170 5.08 -13.04 -6.93
CA LEU A 170 3.67 -12.90 -7.27
C LEU A 170 3.37 -11.60 -8.01
N SER A 171 4.22 -10.58 -7.86
CA SER A 171 4.02 -9.26 -8.45
C SER A 171 4.67 -9.11 -9.83
N GLY A 172 5.41 -10.12 -10.29
CA GLY A 172 6.08 -10.12 -11.60
C GLY A 172 6.98 -8.89 -11.79
N SER A 173 6.87 -8.26 -12.94
CA SER A 173 7.68 -7.09 -13.29
C SER A 173 7.36 -5.82 -12.51
N LEU A 174 6.36 -5.82 -11.64
CA LEU A 174 6.10 -4.70 -10.73
C LEU A 174 7.20 -4.59 -9.66
N THR A 175 7.72 -5.70 -9.19
CA THR A 175 8.79 -5.76 -8.17
C THR A 175 10.09 -6.31 -8.71
N HIS A 176 10.04 -7.25 -9.67
CA HIS A 176 11.21 -7.87 -10.30
C HIS A 176 11.42 -7.33 -11.73
N ASP A 177 12.53 -7.72 -12.36
CA ASP A 177 12.87 -7.38 -13.74
C ASP A 177 12.80 -5.89 -14.05
N ASN A 178 13.20 -5.05 -13.08
CA ASN A 178 13.29 -3.61 -13.26
C ASN A 178 14.48 -3.02 -12.50
N PRO A 179 14.99 -1.83 -12.90
CA PRO A 179 16.20 -1.25 -12.34
C PRO A 179 16.13 -0.92 -10.84
N LEU A 180 14.93 -0.90 -10.23
CA LEU A 180 14.74 -0.62 -8.80
C LEU A 180 14.77 -1.88 -7.95
N SER A 181 14.66 -3.08 -8.54
CA SER A 181 14.73 -4.34 -7.79
C SER A 181 16.07 -4.50 -7.06
N SER A 182 17.15 -4.01 -7.65
CA SER A 182 18.51 -4.03 -7.07
C SER A 182 18.90 -2.72 -6.37
N HIS A 183 17.93 -1.81 -6.13
CA HIS A 183 18.24 -0.55 -5.45
C HIS A 183 18.67 -0.80 -4.00
N PRO A 184 19.76 -0.17 -3.48
CA PRO A 184 20.34 -0.50 -2.17
C PRO A 184 19.40 -0.30 -0.97
N LYS A 185 18.37 0.52 -1.11
CA LYS A 185 17.33 0.70 -0.08
C LYS A 185 16.21 -0.35 -0.14
N VAL A 186 16.09 -1.12 -1.22
CA VAL A 186 15.03 -2.11 -1.39
C VAL A 186 15.38 -3.38 -0.62
N ARG A 187 14.39 -3.90 0.10
CA ARG A 187 14.42 -5.20 0.77
C ARG A 187 13.11 -5.92 0.47
N PHE A 188 13.22 -7.13 -0.03
CA PHE A 188 12.07 -8.01 -0.20
C PHE A 188 11.70 -8.63 1.15
N MET A 189 10.45 -8.47 1.56
CA MET A 189 9.96 -8.83 2.90
C MET A 189 9.08 -10.07 2.91
N GLY A 190 8.91 -10.73 1.77
CA GLY A 190 7.92 -11.80 1.62
C GLY A 190 6.50 -11.26 1.58
N LEU A 191 5.55 -12.17 1.71
CA LEU A 191 4.12 -11.87 1.77
C LEU A 191 3.65 -11.87 3.21
N TRP A 192 2.86 -10.88 3.58
CA TRP A 192 2.25 -10.80 4.91
C TRP A 192 0.78 -11.18 4.82
N SER A 193 0.38 -12.17 5.59
CA SER A 193 -0.99 -12.67 5.63
C SER A 193 -1.33 -13.24 7.01
N ASP A 194 -2.55 -12.99 7.48
CA ASP A 194 -3.14 -13.64 8.66
C ASP A 194 -3.80 -14.97 8.29
N LEU A 195 -3.85 -15.32 7.01
CA LEU A 195 -4.47 -16.54 6.54
C LEU A 195 -3.56 -17.73 6.85
N LEU A 196 -4.09 -18.65 7.62
CA LEU A 196 -3.44 -19.93 7.92
C LEU A 196 -4.15 -21.04 7.13
N PRO A 197 -3.40 -22.01 6.57
CA PRO A 197 -4.00 -23.16 5.91
C PRO A 197 -4.82 -23.97 6.93
N ARG A 198 -6.05 -24.33 6.55
CA ARG A 198 -6.92 -25.20 7.33
C ARG A 198 -7.31 -26.41 6.50
N LYS A 199 -7.37 -27.58 7.13
CA LYS A 199 -8.03 -28.73 6.52
C LYS A 199 -9.52 -28.48 6.63
N VAL A 200 -10.20 -28.38 5.52
CA VAL A 200 -11.67 -28.32 5.39
C VAL A 200 -12.11 -29.35 4.37
N GLU A 201 -13.34 -29.82 4.48
CA GLU A 201 -13.94 -30.61 3.41
C GLU A 201 -14.18 -29.69 2.20
N GLU A 202 -13.86 -30.21 1.02
CA GLU A 202 -14.12 -29.50 -0.24
C GLU A 202 -15.58 -29.80 -0.63
N ASP A 203 -16.48 -28.88 -0.31
CA ASP A 203 -17.93 -28.95 -0.55
C ASP A 203 -18.42 -27.90 -1.57
N ILE A 204 -17.50 -27.16 -2.19
CA ILE A 204 -17.78 -26.11 -3.18
C ILE A 204 -17.00 -26.40 -4.46
N ASP A 205 -17.73 -26.69 -5.55
CA ASP A 205 -17.10 -26.96 -6.86
C ASP A 205 -16.46 -25.71 -7.48
N LEU A 206 -17.07 -24.55 -7.28
CA LEU A 206 -16.59 -23.27 -7.81
C LEU A 206 -16.86 -22.12 -6.85
N LEU A 207 -15.80 -21.49 -6.35
CA LEU A 207 -15.87 -20.29 -5.52
C LEU A 207 -15.33 -19.09 -6.28
N ALA A 208 -16.18 -18.10 -6.57
CA ALA A 208 -15.78 -16.83 -7.13
C ALA A 208 -15.68 -15.75 -6.03
N ILE A 209 -14.46 -15.19 -5.82
CA ILE A 209 -14.23 -14.14 -4.85
C ILE A 209 -13.99 -12.82 -5.62
N LEU A 210 -14.92 -11.88 -5.47
CA LEU A 210 -14.87 -10.59 -6.13
C LEU A 210 -14.24 -9.54 -5.22
N SER A 211 -13.21 -8.86 -5.72
CA SER A 211 -12.58 -7.73 -5.05
C SER A 211 -12.26 -6.63 -6.05
N GLY A 212 -11.92 -5.45 -5.53
CA GLY A 212 -11.53 -4.29 -6.35
C GLY A 212 -12.45 -3.08 -6.19
N PRO A 213 -12.04 -1.93 -6.76
CA PRO A 213 -12.83 -0.71 -6.69
C PRO A 213 -14.01 -0.73 -7.67
N GLU A 214 -15.07 -0.02 -7.30
CA GLU A 214 -16.17 0.28 -8.23
C GLU A 214 -15.71 1.26 -9.34
N PRO A 215 -16.25 1.15 -10.57
CA PRO A 215 -17.28 0.21 -11.03
C PRO A 215 -16.73 -1.11 -11.58
N MET A 216 -15.43 -1.36 -11.49
CA MET A 216 -14.80 -2.53 -12.13
C MET A 216 -15.24 -3.84 -11.48
N ARG A 217 -15.49 -3.83 -10.16
CA ARG A 217 -16.00 -5.00 -9.44
C ARG A 217 -17.36 -5.41 -9.93
N THR A 218 -18.32 -4.47 -10.01
CA THR A 218 -19.68 -4.74 -10.53
C THR A 218 -19.64 -5.23 -11.97
N LEU A 219 -18.82 -4.62 -12.83
CA LEU A 219 -18.69 -5.07 -14.23
C LEU A 219 -18.13 -6.50 -14.34
N LEU A 220 -17.26 -6.90 -13.46
CA LEU A 220 -16.74 -8.28 -13.40
C LEU A 220 -17.81 -9.23 -12.87
N GLU A 221 -18.55 -8.83 -11.84
CA GLU A 221 -19.66 -9.59 -11.26
C GLU A 221 -20.73 -9.91 -12.32
N ASP A 222 -21.20 -8.90 -13.04
CA ASP A 222 -22.18 -9.06 -14.11
C ASP A 222 -21.73 -10.06 -15.18
N LYS A 223 -20.45 -9.97 -15.61
CA LYS A 223 -19.88 -10.90 -16.59
C LYS A 223 -19.78 -12.33 -16.06
N LEU A 224 -19.38 -12.50 -14.80
CA LEU A 224 -19.29 -13.82 -14.18
C LEU A 224 -20.68 -14.45 -14.05
N LEU A 225 -21.67 -13.71 -13.57
CA LEU A 225 -23.05 -14.19 -13.46
C LEU A 225 -23.62 -14.59 -14.82
N GLU A 226 -23.39 -13.80 -15.88
CA GLU A 226 -23.79 -14.15 -17.23
C GLU A 226 -23.12 -15.44 -17.71
N GLN A 227 -21.83 -15.62 -17.44
CA GLN A 227 -21.12 -16.83 -17.83
C GLN A 227 -21.54 -18.04 -17.01
N MET A 228 -21.67 -17.90 -15.69
CA MET A 228 -22.07 -18.99 -14.79
C MET A 228 -23.47 -19.51 -15.12
N SER A 229 -24.39 -18.67 -15.60
CA SER A 229 -25.73 -19.10 -16.03
C SER A 229 -25.72 -20.05 -17.25
N ARG A 230 -24.59 -20.18 -17.94
CA ARG A 230 -24.40 -21.08 -19.11
C ARG A 230 -23.80 -22.43 -18.75
N PHE A 231 -23.35 -22.59 -17.52
CA PHE A 231 -22.88 -23.89 -17.01
C PHE A 231 -24.06 -24.65 -16.37
N PRO A 232 -24.20 -25.96 -16.67
CA PRO A 232 -25.25 -26.78 -16.11
C PRO A 232 -25.12 -26.96 -14.59
#